data_7b9e86ebc1d7b01b403a872211e217b6
#
_entry.id   7b9e86ebc1d7b01b403a872211e217b6
#
_cell.length_a   1.000
_cell.length_b   1.000
_cell.length_c   1.000
_cell.angle_alpha   90.00
_cell.angle_beta   90.00
_cell.angle_gamma   90.00
#
_symmetry.space_group_name_H-M   'P 1'
#
loop_
_entity.id
_entity.type
_entity.pdbx_description
1 polymer ?
#
loop_
_entity_poly.entity_id
_entity_poly.type
_entity_poly.pdbx_seq_one_letter_code
_entity_poly.pdbx_strand_id
1 'polypeptide(L)'
;MQSLASWVSNAKQKAIEALIKPAKLLTVRKMGCLGLVAGLWFFALNTQAATGSWSSQVPSVMVAMSDRTSSSQAITPPAGVSLRNAVLSRIQWRFESPPGTPVHAWLCHPERCVALSGMRGSTTALSGMLASAPLYFRFTLQPGQRPVRVQGLQVIVNYQ
;
A
#
# COMPACT_ATOMS: atom_id res chain seq x y z
N MET A 1 -34.89 19.48 25.48
CA MET A 1 -34.33 18.97 24.24
C MET A 1 -33.90 17.51 24.42
N GLN A 2 -34.86 16.59 24.63
CA GLN A 2 -34.59 15.14 24.82
C GLN A 2 -35.70 14.31 24.19
N SER A 3 -35.95 14.42 22.90
CA SER A 3 -37.04 13.66 22.27
C SER A 3 -36.70 13.01 20.90
N LEU A 4 -35.51 13.19 20.35
CA LEU A 4 -35.17 12.62 19.03
C LEU A 4 -34.29 11.37 19.10
N ALA A 5 -33.55 11.16 20.18
CA ALA A 5 -32.67 9.98 20.33
C ALA A 5 -33.44 8.67 20.65
N SER A 6 -34.59 8.78 21.28
CA SER A 6 -35.42 7.63 21.67
C SER A 6 -36.16 6.99 20.47
N TRP A 7 -36.47 7.77 19.46
CA TRP A 7 -37.24 7.30 18.30
C TRP A 7 -36.40 6.47 17.30
N VAL A 8 -35.13 6.79 17.17
CA VAL A 8 -34.20 6.08 16.25
C VAL A 8 -33.82 4.72 16.81
N SER A 9 -33.73 4.56 18.14
CA SER A 9 -33.40 3.28 18.79
C SER A 9 -34.53 2.26 18.62
N ASN A 10 -35.78 2.70 18.68
CA ASN A 10 -36.94 1.80 18.61
C ASN A 10 -37.23 1.28 17.18
N ALA A 11 -36.86 2.05 16.15
CA ALA A 11 -37.02 1.64 14.77
C ALA A 11 -36.01 0.55 14.35
N LYS A 12 -34.80 0.57 14.90
CA LYS A 12 -33.77 -0.47 14.64
C LYS A 12 -34.10 -1.80 15.30
N GLN A 13 -34.71 -1.77 16.48
CA GLN A 13 -35.03 -3.00 17.21
C GLN A 13 -36.17 -3.79 16.59
N LYS A 14 -37.16 -3.13 16.02
CA LYS A 14 -38.29 -3.79 15.31
C LYS A 14 -37.88 -4.44 13.99
N ALA A 15 -36.83 -3.94 13.33
CA ALA A 15 -36.33 -4.53 12.08
C ALA A 15 -35.56 -5.85 12.29
N ILE A 16 -34.98 -6.05 13.46
CA ILE A 16 -34.20 -7.26 13.78
C ILE A 16 -35.11 -8.42 14.20
N GLU A 17 -36.24 -8.16 14.86
CA GLU A 17 -37.18 -9.19 15.28
C GLU A 17 -38.01 -9.79 14.11
N ALA A 18 -38.13 -9.10 13.01
CA ALA A 18 -38.86 -9.59 11.82
C ALA A 18 -38.11 -10.66 11.02
N LEU A 19 -36.80 -10.85 11.28
CA LEU A 19 -35.93 -11.79 10.55
C LEU A 19 -35.77 -13.16 11.20
N ILE A 20 -36.31 -13.36 12.42
CA ILE A 20 -36.20 -14.64 13.16
C ILE A 20 -37.60 -15.22 13.35
N LYS A 21 -38.25 -15.64 12.25
CA LYS A 21 -39.36 -16.58 12.35
C LYS A 21 -38.85 -17.99 12.16
N PRO A 22 -39.00 -18.87 13.14
CA PRO A 22 -38.62 -20.28 12.98
C PRO A 22 -39.57 -20.93 11.98
N ALA A 23 -39.01 -21.47 10.90
CA ALA A 23 -39.74 -22.30 9.96
C ALA A 23 -40.27 -23.56 10.67
N LYS A 24 -41.57 -23.77 10.57
CA LYS A 24 -42.25 -24.96 11.09
C LYS A 24 -41.64 -26.22 10.47
N LEU A 25 -41.22 -27.16 11.33
CA LEU A 25 -40.84 -28.51 10.95
C LEU A 25 -42.02 -29.17 10.21
N LEU A 26 -41.88 -29.39 8.90
CA LEU A 26 -42.68 -30.35 8.19
C LEU A 26 -42.07 -31.73 8.39
N THR A 27 -42.80 -32.57 9.08
CA THR A 27 -42.56 -34.01 9.22
C THR A 27 -42.66 -34.68 7.85
N VAL A 28 -41.57 -35.04 7.22
CA VAL A 28 -41.58 -35.82 5.97
C VAL A 28 -41.39 -37.29 6.31
N ARG A 29 -42.47 -38.01 6.03
CA ARG A 29 -42.69 -39.44 6.06
C ARG A 29 -41.68 -40.13 5.13
N LYS A 30 -41.12 -41.23 5.62
CA LYS A 30 -40.26 -42.16 4.89
C LYS A 30 -40.78 -42.50 3.51
N MET A 31 -40.05 -42.22 2.47
CA MET A 31 -40.04 -43.00 1.23
C MET A 31 -38.74 -42.73 0.49
N GLY A 32 -38.00 -43.82 0.22
CA GLY A 32 -36.71 -43.79 -0.38
C GLY A 32 -36.74 -43.28 -1.83
N CYS A 33 -35.70 -42.56 -2.18
CA CYS A 33 -35.11 -42.59 -3.50
C CYS A 33 -33.74 -41.94 -3.44
N LEU A 34 -32.80 -42.64 -4.01
CA LEU A 34 -31.46 -42.12 -4.40
C LEU A 34 -31.59 -40.77 -5.11
N GLY A 35 -30.64 -39.92 -4.87
CA GLY A 35 -30.35 -38.98 -5.93
C GLY A 35 -30.05 -37.57 -5.47
N LEU A 36 -28.83 -37.17 -5.73
CA LEU A 36 -28.38 -35.79 -5.92
C LEU A 36 -28.23 -34.91 -4.67
N VAL A 37 -27.15 -35.20 -3.94
CA VAL A 37 -26.46 -34.15 -3.20
C VAL A 37 -25.74 -33.27 -4.25
N ALA A 38 -26.45 -32.30 -4.76
CA ALA A 38 -25.85 -31.20 -5.51
C ALA A 38 -25.06 -30.35 -4.52
N GLY A 39 -23.80 -30.71 -4.36
CA GLY A 39 -22.84 -29.92 -3.62
C GLY A 39 -22.67 -28.57 -4.32
N LEU A 40 -23.28 -27.52 -3.79
CA LEU A 40 -22.90 -26.15 -4.09
C LEU A 40 -21.48 -25.98 -3.51
N TRP A 41 -20.50 -26.29 -4.32
CA TRP A 41 -19.13 -25.88 -4.08
C TRP A 41 -19.11 -24.36 -4.32
N PHE A 42 -19.24 -23.61 -3.25
CA PHE A 42 -18.80 -22.22 -3.24
C PHE A 42 -17.31 -22.23 -3.53
N PHE A 43 -16.95 -22.03 -4.77
CA PHE A 43 -15.60 -21.63 -5.15
C PHE A 43 -15.37 -20.25 -4.51
N ALA A 44 -14.86 -20.24 -3.29
CA ALA A 44 -14.23 -19.08 -2.74
C ALA A 44 -13.07 -18.76 -3.69
N LEU A 45 -13.26 -17.80 -4.59
CA LEU A 45 -12.20 -17.20 -5.36
C LEU A 45 -11.28 -16.53 -4.34
N ASN A 46 -10.27 -17.29 -3.88
CA ASN A 46 -9.17 -16.72 -3.12
C ASN A 46 -8.45 -15.77 -4.09
N THR A 47 -8.84 -14.49 -4.10
CA THR A 47 -8.05 -13.43 -4.67
C THR A 47 -6.83 -13.25 -3.77
N GLN A 48 -5.82 -14.08 -3.96
CA GLN A 48 -4.53 -13.83 -3.33
C GLN A 48 -3.95 -12.57 -3.97
N ALA A 49 -4.00 -11.48 -3.24
CA ALA A 49 -3.16 -10.34 -3.52
C ALA A 49 -1.71 -10.85 -3.52
N ALA A 50 -1.02 -10.75 -4.64
CA ALA A 50 0.36 -11.22 -4.77
C ALA A 50 1.23 -10.37 -3.84
N THR A 51 1.55 -10.91 -2.66
CA THR A 51 2.50 -10.29 -1.74
C THR A 51 3.91 -10.58 -2.23
N GLY A 52 4.76 -9.56 -2.20
CA GLY A 52 6.13 -9.75 -2.63
C GLY A 52 7.02 -8.56 -2.33
N SER A 53 8.26 -8.68 -2.79
CA SER A 53 9.21 -7.58 -2.69
C SER A 53 10.11 -7.56 -3.92
N TRP A 54 10.57 -6.37 -4.28
CA TRP A 54 11.60 -6.16 -5.27
C TRP A 54 12.59 -5.09 -4.80
N SER A 55 13.78 -5.10 -5.36
CA SER A 55 14.80 -4.08 -5.11
C SER A 55 15.33 -3.51 -6.41
N SER A 56 15.67 -2.24 -6.39
CA SER A 56 16.29 -1.56 -7.53
C SER A 56 17.30 -0.54 -7.07
N GLN A 57 18.30 -0.32 -7.90
CA GLN A 57 19.33 0.70 -7.71
C GLN A 57 19.34 1.63 -8.92
N VAL A 58 19.63 2.91 -8.67
CA VAL A 58 19.75 3.92 -9.71
C VAL A 58 21.07 4.65 -9.60
N PRO A 59 21.54 5.25 -10.71
CA PRO A 59 22.79 6.00 -10.73
C PRO A 59 22.83 7.15 -9.72
N SER A 60 24.06 7.57 -9.39
CA SER A 60 24.30 8.74 -8.54
C SER A 60 23.66 10.01 -9.09
N VAL A 61 23.30 10.90 -8.17
CA VAL A 61 22.72 12.21 -8.49
C VAL A 61 23.68 13.32 -8.05
N MET A 62 23.96 14.27 -8.94
CA MET A 62 24.67 15.49 -8.58
C MET A 62 23.66 16.51 -8.06
N VAL A 63 23.79 16.92 -6.82
CA VAL A 63 22.97 17.97 -6.21
C VAL A 63 23.81 19.24 -6.20
N ALA A 64 23.46 20.17 -7.07
CA ALA A 64 24.30 21.33 -7.34
C ALA A 64 23.80 22.63 -6.69
N MET A 65 22.52 22.73 -6.40
CA MET A 65 21.88 23.98 -5.97
C MET A 65 20.98 23.75 -4.76
N SER A 66 20.89 24.73 -3.89
CA SER A 66 20.00 24.70 -2.70
C SER A 66 18.57 25.15 -3.02
N ASP A 67 18.38 25.96 -4.04
CA ASP A 67 17.09 26.50 -4.50
C ASP A 67 16.38 25.60 -5.51
N ARG A 68 17.05 24.56 -5.98
CA ARG A 68 16.53 23.65 -6.99
C ARG A 68 16.68 22.19 -6.57
N THR A 69 15.61 21.43 -6.75
CA THR A 69 15.59 19.99 -6.47
C THR A 69 16.28 19.20 -7.59
N SER A 70 17.21 18.32 -7.22
CA SER A 70 17.79 17.32 -8.12
C SER A 70 17.06 16.00 -7.94
N SER A 71 16.65 15.37 -9.05
CA SER A 71 15.92 14.11 -9.03
C SER A 71 16.77 12.95 -9.58
N SER A 72 16.57 11.75 -9.04
CA SER A 72 17.15 10.53 -9.61
C SER A 72 16.45 10.14 -10.91
N GLN A 73 17.02 9.16 -11.59
CA GLN A 73 16.27 8.41 -12.60
C GLN A 73 15.07 7.71 -11.96
N ALA A 74 14.10 7.34 -12.80
CA ALA A 74 12.94 6.57 -12.37
C ALA A 74 13.37 5.21 -11.81
N ILE A 75 12.87 4.88 -10.64
CA ILE A 75 13.05 3.58 -10.00
C ILE A 75 11.81 2.76 -10.32
N THR A 76 11.96 1.80 -11.21
CA THR A 76 10.87 0.93 -11.66
C THR A 76 11.10 -0.50 -11.20
N PRO A 77 10.03 -1.29 -11.08
CA PRO A 77 10.15 -2.72 -10.81
C PRO A 77 11.01 -3.41 -11.88
N PRO A 78 11.82 -4.40 -11.51
CA PRO A 78 12.57 -5.21 -12.47
C PRO A 78 11.64 -5.95 -13.43
N ALA A 79 12.13 -6.25 -14.65
CA ALA A 79 11.40 -7.04 -15.61
C ALA A 79 11.01 -8.40 -15.01
N GLY A 80 9.79 -8.86 -15.30
CA GLY A 80 9.28 -10.15 -14.80
C GLY A 80 8.54 -10.10 -13.46
N VAL A 81 8.56 -8.96 -12.74
CA VAL A 81 7.74 -8.79 -11.53
C VAL A 81 6.30 -8.45 -11.94
N SER A 82 5.36 -9.34 -11.60
CA SER A 82 3.93 -9.09 -11.85
C SER A 82 3.34 -8.26 -10.72
N LEU A 83 2.90 -7.04 -11.04
CA LEU A 83 2.33 -6.08 -10.10
C LEU A 83 0.88 -5.72 -10.45
N ARG A 84 0.11 -6.65 -11.00
CA ARG A 84 -1.30 -6.41 -11.31
C ARG A 84 -2.07 -6.03 -10.04
N ASN A 85 -2.55 -4.79 -10.00
CA ASN A 85 -3.31 -4.24 -8.86
C ASN A 85 -2.57 -4.30 -7.51
N ALA A 86 -1.25 -4.56 -7.51
CA ALA A 86 -0.45 -4.57 -6.30
C ALA A 86 -0.29 -3.15 -5.77
N VAL A 87 -0.37 -3.01 -4.46
CA VAL A 87 -0.17 -1.74 -3.76
C VAL A 87 1.05 -1.81 -2.86
N LEU A 88 1.70 -0.66 -2.71
CA LEU A 88 2.83 -0.52 -1.81
C LEU A 88 2.40 -0.82 -0.38
N SER A 89 3.21 -1.55 0.37
CA SER A 89 3.01 -1.78 1.80
C SER A 89 4.09 -1.10 2.63
N ARG A 90 5.35 -1.31 2.27
CA ARG A 90 6.52 -0.69 2.93
C ARG A 90 7.62 -0.46 1.92
N ILE A 91 8.34 0.66 2.05
CA ILE A 91 9.54 0.92 1.27
C ILE A 91 10.70 1.13 2.23
N GLN A 92 11.83 0.49 1.94
CA GLN A 92 13.10 0.74 2.58
C GLN A 92 14.01 1.45 1.59
N TRP A 93 14.82 2.38 2.07
CA TRP A 93 15.77 3.12 1.23
C TRP A 93 17.15 3.14 1.81
N ARG A 94 18.11 3.35 0.92
CA ARG A 94 19.49 3.63 1.24
C ARG A 94 20.07 4.57 0.20
N PHE A 95 20.88 5.51 0.63
CA PHE A 95 21.77 6.32 -0.20
C PHE A 95 22.96 6.77 0.65
N GLU A 96 23.97 7.35 0.01
CA GLU A 96 25.18 7.83 0.64
C GLU A 96 25.45 9.26 0.20
N SER A 97 25.82 10.11 1.14
CA SER A 97 26.32 11.48 0.92
C SER A 97 27.70 11.59 1.54
N PRO A 98 28.62 12.39 1.00
CA PRO A 98 29.92 12.61 1.61
C PRO A 98 29.81 13.09 3.07
N PRO A 99 30.76 12.71 3.95
CA PRO A 99 30.75 13.14 5.34
C PRO A 99 30.67 14.67 5.46
N GLY A 100 29.91 15.14 6.44
CA GLY A 100 29.76 16.59 6.69
C GLY A 100 28.89 17.36 5.67
N THR A 101 28.27 16.67 4.71
CA THR A 101 27.41 17.31 3.70
C THR A 101 25.98 16.79 3.80
N PRO A 102 25.18 17.26 4.77
CA PRO A 102 23.79 16.86 4.90
C PRO A 102 22.97 17.33 3.69
N VAL A 103 22.11 16.47 3.19
CA VAL A 103 21.16 16.78 2.11
C VAL A 103 19.74 16.58 2.63
N HIS A 104 18.81 17.41 2.18
CA HIS A 104 17.41 17.10 2.34
C HIS A 104 17.01 16.11 1.26
N ALA A 105 16.35 15.03 1.65
CA ALA A 105 15.98 13.94 0.77
C ALA A 105 14.50 13.62 0.89
N TRP A 106 13.89 13.29 -0.24
CA TRP A 106 12.52 12.79 -0.34
C TRP A 106 12.49 11.56 -1.23
N LEU A 107 11.56 10.66 -0.94
CA LEU A 107 11.14 9.59 -1.83
C LEU A 107 9.74 9.95 -2.37
N CYS A 108 9.63 10.03 -3.67
CA CYS A 108 8.42 10.49 -4.35
C CYS A 108 7.81 9.36 -5.19
N HIS A 109 6.54 9.14 -4.99
CA HIS A 109 5.61 8.49 -5.90
C HIS A 109 4.93 9.60 -6.75
N PRO A 110 4.34 9.34 -7.93
CA PRO A 110 3.64 10.38 -8.71
C PRO A 110 2.61 11.18 -7.92
N GLU A 111 1.95 10.56 -6.96
CA GLU A 111 0.88 11.18 -6.17
C GLU A 111 1.39 11.89 -4.89
N ARG A 112 2.53 11.48 -4.33
CA ARG A 112 3.02 11.98 -3.04
C ARG A 112 4.52 11.84 -2.90
N CYS A 113 5.13 12.81 -2.20
CA CYS A 113 6.51 12.72 -1.70
C CYS A 113 6.54 12.58 -0.19
N VAL A 114 7.49 11.81 0.32
CA VAL A 114 7.74 11.61 1.75
C VAL A 114 9.17 12.03 2.07
N ALA A 115 9.33 12.89 3.06
CA ALA A 115 10.64 13.30 3.54
C ALA A 115 11.35 12.13 4.21
N LEU A 116 12.65 11.99 3.92
CA LEU A 116 13.48 10.93 4.46
C LEU A 116 14.28 11.44 5.65
N SER A 117 14.18 10.77 6.79
CA SER A 117 14.84 11.19 8.04
C SER A 117 16.33 10.86 8.12
N GLY A 118 16.91 10.30 7.08
CA GLY A 118 18.34 9.94 7.05
C GLY A 118 18.71 9.18 5.79
N MET A 119 19.99 8.81 5.70
CA MET A 119 20.55 8.11 4.53
C MET A 119 20.06 6.66 4.39
N ARG A 120 19.43 6.11 5.42
CA ARG A 120 18.74 4.80 5.40
C ARG A 120 17.54 4.80 6.31
N GLY A 121 16.54 4.02 5.96
CA GLY A 121 15.32 3.91 6.76
C GLY A 121 14.22 3.13 6.06
N SER A 122 13.04 3.19 6.64
CA SER A 122 11.84 2.61 6.05
C SER A 122 10.62 3.49 6.29
N THR A 123 9.64 3.41 5.39
CA THR A 123 8.37 4.14 5.51
C THR A 123 7.20 3.30 5.04
N THR A 124 6.05 3.54 5.65
CA THR A 124 4.74 3.05 5.20
C THR A 124 3.86 4.20 4.70
N ALA A 125 4.37 5.44 4.65
CA ALA A 125 3.59 6.62 4.28
C ALA A 125 3.14 6.63 2.81
N LEU A 126 3.68 5.74 1.96
CA LEU A 126 3.25 5.49 0.59
C LEU A 126 2.42 4.21 0.46
N SER A 127 2.01 3.58 1.58
CA SER A 127 1.18 2.37 1.52
C SER A 127 -0.17 2.65 0.86
N GLY A 128 -0.68 1.65 0.14
CA GLY A 128 -1.92 1.76 -0.63
C GLY A 128 -1.76 2.38 -2.02
N MET A 129 -0.61 2.97 -2.36
CA MET A 129 -0.35 3.49 -3.70
C MET A 129 0.06 2.37 -4.65
N LEU A 130 -0.12 2.57 -5.96
CA LEU A 130 0.21 1.57 -6.98
C LEU A 130 1.70 1.19 -6.94
N ALA A 131 1.98 -0.09 -6.75
CA ALA A 131 3.36 -0.60 -6.70
C ALA A 131 4.05 -0.64 -8.07
N SER A 132 3.30 -0.51 -9.16
CA SER A 132 3.81 -0.42 -10.54
C SER A 132 4.27 0.97 -10.95
N ALA A 133 3.89 2.01 -10.20
CA ALA A 133 4.26 3.38 -10.50
C ALA A 133 5.75 3.63 -10.19
N PRO A 134 6.43 4.49 -10.96
CA PRO A 134 7.83 4.80 -10.74
C PRO A 134 8.03 5.60 -9.44
N LEU A 135 9.12 5.30 -8.74
CA LEU A 135 9.57 6.07 -7.58
C LEU A 135 10.77 6.95 -7.99
N TYR A 136 10.98 8.03 -7.26
CA TYR A 136 12.10 8.95 -7.48
C TYR A 136 12.68 9.40 -6.15
N PHE A 137 14.00 9.41 -6.04
CA PHE A 137 14.64 10.23 -5.02
C PHE A 137 14.69 11.68 -5.48
N ARG A 138 14.45 12.60 -4.55
CA ARG A 138 14.67 14.03 -4.74
C ARG A 138 15.57 14.55 -3.64
N PHE A 139 16.48 15.44 -4.00
CA PHE A 139 17.46 16.02 -3.10
C PHE A 139 17.55 17.51 -3.27
N THR A 140 17.81 18.23 -2.17
CA THR A 140 18.24 19.62 -2.16
C THR A 140 19.40 19.80 -1.22
N LEU A 141 20.26 20.76 -1.50
CA LEU A 141 21.33 21.19 -0.58
C LEU A 141 20.77 22.15 0.48
N GLN A 142 21.47 22.25 1.59
CA GLN A 142 21.28 23.38 2.48
C GLN A 142 21.92 24.64 1.87
N PRO A 143 21.41 25.85 2.16
CA PRO A 143 22.02 27.08 1.68
C PRO A 143 23.51 27.17 2.05
N GLY A 144 24.34 27.62 1.11
CA GLY A 144 25.78 27.76 1.31
C GLY A 144 26.64 26.50 1.16
N GLN A 145 26.02 25.35 0.92
CA GLN A 145 26.76 24.11 0.65
C GLN A 145 27.30 24.06 -0.79
N ARG A 146 28.44 23.40 -0.93
CA ARG A 146 29.01 23.09 -2.25
C ARG A 146 28.24 21.93 -2.92
N PRO A 147 28.26 21.87 -4.27
CA PRO A 147 27.71 20.73 -4.98
C PRO A 147 28.22 19.39 -4.44
N VAL A 148 27.30 18.43 -4.29
CA VAL A 148 27.60 17.11 -3.74
C VAL A 148 27.04 16.00 -4.61
N ARG A 149 27.75 14.90 -4.71
CA ARG A 149 27.29 13.68 -5.37
C ARG A 149 26.69 12.74 -4.34
N VAL A 150 25.40 12.47 -4.46
CA VAL A 150 24.69 11.43 -3.71
C VAL A 150 24.75 10.13 -4.50
N GLN A 151 25.16 9.04 -3.86
CA GLN A 151 25.39 7.74 -4.51
C GLN A 151 24.78 6.58 -3.72
N GLY A 152 24.86 5.35 -4.25
CA GLY A 152 24.34 4.17 -3.58
C GLY A 152 22.80 4.20 -3.41
N LEU A 153 22.09 4.87 -4.33
CA LEU A 153 20.64 5.01 -4.27
C LEU A 153 19.96 3.66 -4.51
N GLN A 154 19.34 3.14 -3.49
CA GLN A 154 18.66 1.85 -3.53
C GLN A 154 17.32 1.94 -2.81
N VAL A 155 16.35 1.23 -3.33
CA VAL A 155 15.08 0.94 -2.64
C VAL A 155 14.83 -0.56 -2.59
N ILE A 156 14.13 -0.99 -1.53
CA ILE A 156 13.48 -2.29 -1.41
C ILE A 156 12.01 -1.99 -1.19
N VAL A 157 11.19 -2.46 -2.10
CA VAL A 157 9.74 -2.22 -2.10
C VAL A 157 9.03 -3.51 -1.73
N ASN A 158 8.24 -3.48 -0.67
CA ASN A 158 7.30 -4.54 -0.32
C ASN A 158 5.91 -4.12 -0.81
N TYR A 159 5.17 -5.06 -1.37
CA TYR A 159 3.84 -4.85 -1.92
C TYR A 159 2.90 -6.01 -1.61
N GLN A 160 1.61 -5.75 -1.74
CA GLN A 160 0.52 -6.73 -1.56
C GLN A 160 -0.61 -6.49 -2.53
#